data_c2295b51210eed9367c8183af9da8784
#
_entry.id   c2295b51210eed9367c8183af9da8784
#
_cell.length_a   1.000
_cell.length_b   1.000
_cell.length_c   1.000
_cell.angle_alpha   90.00
_cell.angle_beta   90.00
_cell.angle_gamma   90.00
#
_symmetry.space_group_name_H-M   'P 1'
#
loop_
_entity.id
_entity.type
_entity.pdbx_description
1 polymer ?
#
loop_
_entity_poly.entity_id
_entity_poly.type
_entity_poly.pdbx_seq_one_letter_code
_entity_poly.pdbx_strand_id
1 'polypeptide(L)'
;MKAPAKNNIDSILRACRLIMRLSQGTPNMRQSQALYYNMLIKYFSRLREAHENGDFVAAHTVFFPSELIYAMDLVPMHTETTTWMTALFTGECSDILAAGSSLGMASEICTPHRGLAGAFATAALPRPDVILWSNMVCDNTAKSGELIMELCDCPGFFIDRPFKDSEFEFNYLVGELSDMVKFLEAKSGKKMDWDKLSETVARIDRQIELIRQVNELRKNVPTPFRPQGFLELLTIDYLFPGQPEAIEYLETLLSELTESVNKGHGAVDKERFRLMTFFIPPMYLMAFLEKISQEYGAVSVIEPFFTYWGEGRLDPSRPLESVAKKSYMIPEMRMFRPLDEPALNSIIDCAGQYKVDGAVFYADVGCRHSCATIKLFKDALNRIDIPMLTVDCDVVDPTITSEEEMREKLERFFELLEER
;
A
#
# COMPACT_ATOMS: atom_id res chain seq x y z
N MET A 1 14.65 -34.92 4.95
CA MET A 1 14.45 -33.65 5.68
C MET A 1 14.26 -32.57 4.63
N LYS A 2 13.08 -31.96 4.55
CA LYS A 2 12.89 -30.75 3.71
C LYS A 2 13.75 -29.63 4.33
N ALA A 3 14.45 -28.87 3.50
CA ALA A 3 15.14 -27.67 3.95
C ALA A 3 14.14 -26.79 4.74
N PRO A 4 14.57 -26.13 5.84
CA PRO A 4 13.67 -25.24 6.55
C PRO A 4 13.15 -24.20 5.56
N ALA A 5 11.83 -23.94 5.60
CA ALA A 5 11.21 -22.94 4.75
C ALA A 5 11.94 -21.60 4.93
N LYS A 6 12.21 -20.91 3.81
CA LYS A 6 12.87 -19.60 3.81
C LYS A 6 11.94 -18.61 4.54
N ASN A 7 12.37 -18.11 5.70
CA ASN A 7 11.54 -17.17 6.46
C ASN A 7 11.50 -15.82 5.72
N ASN A 8 10.31 -15.42 5.27
CA ASN A 8 10.12 -14.19 4.50
C ASN A 8 10.52 -12.94 5.28
N ILE A 9 10.20 -12.90 6.59
CA ILE A 9 10.56 -11.77 7.47
C ILE A 9 12.07 -11.61 7.58
N ASP A 10 12.81 -12.71 7.73
CA ASP A 10 14.28 -12.66 7.78
C ASP A 10 14.89 -12.18 6.46
N SER A 11 14.26 -12.51 5.34
CA SER A 11 14.71 -12.04 4.02
C SER A 11 14.51 -10.53 3.85
N ILE A 12 13.36 -10.00 4.24
CA ILE A 12 13.06 -8.56 4.27
C ILE A 12 14.04 -7.83 5.21
N LEU A 13 14.24 -8.34 6.43
CA LEU A 13 15.15 -7.75 7.42
C LEU A 13 16.60 -7.70 6.91
N ARG A 14 17.08 -8.78 6.27
CA ARG A 14 18.43 -8.80 5.67
C ARG A 14 18.58 -7.74 4.58
N ALA A 15 17.58 -7.61 3.70
CA ALA A 15 17.60 -6.62 2.63
C ALA A 15 17.60 -5.19 3.17
N CYS A 16 16.69 -4.85 4.09
CA CYS A 16 16.62 -3.52 4.70
C CYS A 16 17.93 -3.16 5.42
N ARG A 17 18.52 -4.10 6.20
CA ARG A 17 19.80 -3.89 6.88
C ARG A 17 20.96 -3.74 5.90
N LEU A 18 20.95 -4.48 4.78
CA LEU A 18 21.96 -4.34 3.74
C LEU A 18 21.89 -2.97 3.07
N ILE A 19 20.69 -2.52 2.69
CA ILE A 19 20.48 -1.18 2.11
C ILE A 19 21.01 -0.10 3.06
N MET A 20 20.65 -0.17 4.35
CA MET A 20 21.14 0.77 5.37
C MET A 20 22.66 0.78 5.49
N ARG A 21 23.32 -0.40 5.45
CA ARG A 21 24.78 -0.48 5.51
C ARG A 21 25.46 0.09 4.29
N LEU A 22 24.94 -0.24 3.10
CA LEU A 22 25.50 0.25 1.82
C LEU A 22 25.36 1.76 1.66
N SER A 23 24.30 2.32 2.27
CA SER A 23 24.03 3.76 2.24
C SER A 23 24.81 4.56 3.30
N GLN A 24 25.41 3.90 4.29
CA GLN A 24 26.26 4.55 5.28
C GLN A 24 27.52 5.07 4.61
N GLY A 25 27.65 6.41 4.52
CA GLY A 25 28.80 7.06 3.89
C GLY A 25 28.59 7.44 2.42
N THR A 26 27.43 7.15 1.84
CA THR A 26 27.04 7.70 0.54
C THR A 26 26.26 9.01 0.73
N PRO A 27 26.58 10.10 0.02
CA PRO A 27 25.84 11.37 0.16
C PRO A 27 24.42 11.32 -0.42
N ASN A 28 24.00 10.18 -0.97
CA ASN A 28 22.79 10.07 -1.79
C ASN A 28 21.55 9.53 -1.04
N MET A 29 21.68 9.01 0.19
CA MET A 29 20.52 8.58 0.95
C MET A 29 19.91 9.78 1.69
N ARG A 30 18.65 10.09 1.38
CA ARG A 30 17.89 11.10 2.12
C ARG A 30 17.61 10.64 3.55
N GLN A 31 17.47 11.58 4.48
CA GLN A 31 17.15 11.26 5.87
C GLN A 31 15.79 10.56 5.99
N SER A 32 14.78 10.97 5.21
CA SER A 32 13.48 10.31 5.15
C SER A 32 13.60 8.82 4.78
N GLN A 33 14.45 8.48 3.79
CA GLN A 33 14.68 7.08 3.42
C GLN A 33 15.32 6.26 4.55
N ALA A 34 16.26 6.86 5.28
CA ALA A 34 16.86 6.20 6.44
C ALA A 34 15.83 5.93 7.54
N LEU A 35 14.94 6.89 7.82
CA LEU A 35 13.82 6.70 8.74
C LEU A 35 12.89 5.58 8.28
N TYR A 36 12.52 5.56 6.99
CA TYR A 36 11.66 4.52 6.42
C TYR A 36 12.23 3.11 6.61
N TYR A 37 13.50 2.87 6.25
CA TYR A 37 14.12 1.56 6.44
C TYR A 37 14.27 1.19 7.92
N ASN A 38 14.55 2.12 8.80
CA ASN A 38 14.58 1.88 10.25
C ASN A 38 13.20 1.48 10.79
N MET A 39 12.12 2.10 10.31
CA MET A 39 10.75 1.72 10.65
C MET A 39 10.44 0.29 10.21
N LEU A 40 10.79 -0.09 8.98
CA LEU A 40 10.63 -1.46 8.49
C LEU A 40 11.42 -2.47 9.33
N ILE A 41 12.68 -2.17 9.64
CA ILE A 41 13.51 -3.03 10.47
C ILE A 41 12.88 -3.22 11.86
N LYS A 42 12.37 -2.15 12.48
CA LYS A 42 11.68 -2.19 13.78
C LYS A 42 10.41 -3.04 13.71
N TYR A 43 9.57 -2.81 12.70
CA TYR A 43 8.32 -3.54 12.50
C TYR A 43 8.54 -5.04 12.32
N PHE A 44 9.38 -5.42 11.37
CA PHE A 44 9.63 -6.83 11.07
C PHE A 44 10.46 -7.55 12.16
N SER A 45 11.34 -6.83 12.88
CA SER A 45 12.02 -7.41 14.05
C SER A 45 11.04 -7.70 15.17
N ARG A 46 10.13 -6.76 15.49
CA ARG A 46 9.07 -6.96 16.48
C ARG A 46 8.17 -8.14 16.12
N LEU A 47 7.75 -8.22 14.85
CA LEU A 47 6.92 -9.33 14.39
C LEU A 47 7.63 -10.68 14.48
N ARG A 48 8.92 -10.74 14.12
CA ARG A 48 9.73 -11.96 14.21
C ARG A 48 9.87 -12.47 15.64
N GLU A 49 10.03 -11.56 16.59
CA GLU A 49 10.32 -11.85 17.99
C GLU A 49 9.05 -11.92 18.86
N ALA A 50 7.87 -11.63 18.27
CA ALA A 50 6.64 -11.44 19.03
C ALA A 50 6.31 -12.61 19.97
N HIS A 51 6.28 -13.83 19.47
CA HIS A 51 5.95 -15.01 20.29
C HIS A 51 7.02 -15.36 21.33
N GLU A 52 8.30 -15.10 21.02
CA GLU A 52 9.38 -15.28 21.98
C GLU A 52 9.27 -14.30 23.15
N ASN A 53 8.73 -13.10 22.88
CA ASN A 53 8.46 -12.06 23.88
C ASN A 53 7.10 -12.25 24.59
N GLY A 54 6.29 -13.23 24.19
CA GLY A 54 4.93 -13.42 24.71
C GLY A 54 3.92 -12.38 24.20
N ASP A 55 4.23 -11.72 23.09
CA ASP A 55 3.34 -10.77 22.44
C ASP A 55 2.24 -11.48 21.65
N PHE A 56 1.05 -10.86 21.60
CA PHE A 56 -0.10 -11.33 20.84
C PHE A 56 -0.07 -10.76 19.41
N VAL A 57 -0.06 -11.64 18.41
CA VAL A 57 0.02 -11.27 16.99
C VAL A 57 -1.37 -11.27 16.36
N ALA A 58 -1.84 -10.10 15.93
CA ALA A 58 -3.07 -9.93 15.18
C ALA A 58 -2.75 -9.73 13.69
N ALA A 59 -2.92 -10.79 12.89
CA ALA A 59 -2.82 -10.67 11.45
C ALA A 59 -4.04 -9.93 10.90
N HIS A 60 -3.83 -9.11 9.88
CA HIS A 60 -4.92 -8.40 9.23
C HIS A 60 -4.67 -8.25 7.73
N THR A 61 -5.76 -8.21 6.96
CA THR A 61 -5.70 -7.99 5.52
C THR A 61 -5.55 -6.50 5.18
N VAL A 62 -5.29 -6.22 3.90
CA VAL A 62 -5.22 -4.86 3.36
C VAL A 62 -6.50 -4.05 3.67
N PHE A 63 -6.37 -2.75 3.83
CA PHE A 63 -7.43 -1.78 4.18
C PHE A 63 -8.10 -1.98 5.55
N PHE A 64 -7.58 -2.87 6.37
CA PHE A 64 -8.08 -3.10 7.72
C PHE A 64 -7.63 -1.97 8.68
N PRO A 65 -8.48 -1.52 9.63
CA PRO A 65 -8.14 -0.44 10.56
C PRO A 65 -7.16 -0.91 11.67
N SER A 66 -5.88 -1.08 11.31
CA SER A 66 -4.84 -1.60 12.21
C SER A 66 -4.47 -0.67 13.36
N GLU A 67 -4.91 0.61 13.33
CA GLU A 67 -4.81 1.53 14.46
C GLU A 67 -5.46 1.00 15.74
N LEU A 68 -6.50 0.20 15.61
CA LEU A 68 -7.16 -0.47 16.75
C LEU A 68 -6.26 -1.55 17.38
N ILE A 69 -5.47 -2.26 16.56
CA ILE A 69 -4.49 -3.24 17.02
C ILE A 69 -3.37 -2.53 17.80
N TYR A 70 -2.88 -1.40 17.28
CA TYR A 70 -1.86 -0.59 17.95
C TYR A 70 -2.34 0.00 19.28
N ALA A 71 -3.60 0.46 19.34
CA ALA A 71 -4.16 1.02 20.56
C ALA A 71 -4.28 -0.01 21.70
N MET A 72 -4.37 -1.30 21.36
CA MET A 72 -4.40 -2.41 22.32
C MET A 72 -3.02 -2.98 22.66
N ASP A 73 -1.92 -2.38 22.22
CA ASP A 73 -0.55 -2.91 22.36
C ASP A 73 -0.34 -4.32 21.78
N LEU A 74 -1.14 -4.70 20.79
CA LEU A 74 -0.95 -5.94 20.04
C LEU A 74 0.07 -5.74 18.92
N VAL A 75 0.59 -6.85 18.37
CA VAL A 75 1.51 -6.81 17.23
C VAL A 75 0.72 -6.99 15.94
N PRO A 76 0.60 -5.94 15.10
CA PRO A 76 -0.06 -6.08 13.82
C PRO A 76 0.83 -6.86 12.85
N MET A 77 0.23 -7.76 12.06
CA MET A 77 0.87 -8.41 10.93
C MET A 77 0.03 -8.16 9.68
N HIS A 78 0.45 -7.20 8.86
CA HIS A 78 -0.21 -6.95 7.59
C HIS A 78 0.16 -8.04 6.58
N THR A 79 -0.83 -8.80 6.17
CA THR A 79 -0.62 -10.07 5.46
C THR A 79 -0.10 -9.89 4.04
N GLU A 80 -0.76 -9.12 3.19
CA GLU A 80 -0.39 -8.95 1.78
C GLU A 80 0.93 -8.18 1.62
N THR A 81 1.18 -7.20 2.51
CA THR A 81 2.43 -6.42 2.49
C THR A 81 3.66 -7.32 2.65
N THR A 82 3.56 -8.36 3.46
CA THR A 82 4.68 -9.30 3.66
C THR A 82 5.04 -10.03 2.36
N THR A 83 4.03 -10.39 1.54
CA THR A 83 4.25 -11.06 0.26
C THR A 83 4.87 -10.10 -0.77
N TRP A 84 4.28 -8.92 -0.98
CA TRP A 84 4.82 -8.01 -1.98
C TRP A 84 6.16 -7.39 -1.57
N MET A 85 6.44 -7.20 -0.27
CA MET A 85 7.78 -6.82 0.20
C MET A 85 8.82 -7.92 -0.01
N THR A 86 8.42 -9.19 0.09
CA THR A 86 9.32 -10.29 -0.29
C THR A 86 9.69 -10.18 -1.77
N ALA A 87 8.72 -9.96 -2.66
CA ALA A 87 8.99 -9.74 -4.09
C ALA A 87 9.88 -8.51 -4.33
N LEU A 88 9.57 -7.38 -3.70
CA LEU A 88 10.33 -6.13 -3.81
C LEU A 88 11.81 -6.29 -3.43
N PHE A 89 12.07 -6.95 -2.30
CA PHE A 89 13.41 -7.03 -1.74
C PHE A 89 14.23 -8.23 -2.20
N THR A 90 13.59 -9.30 -2.66
CA THR A 90 14.29 -10.54 -3.04
C THR A 90 14.10 -10.92 -4.51
N GLY A 91 13.07 -10.41 -5.16
CA GLY A 91 12.65 -10.84 -6.50
C GLY A 91 12.14 -12.29 -6.56
N GLU A 92 12.04 -12.98 -5.42
CA GLU A 92 11.78 -14.42 -5.34
C GLU A 92 10.54 -14.73 -4.50
N CYS A 93 9.45 -15.12 -5.16
CA CYS A 93 8.23 -15.59 -4.50
C CYS A 93 7.72 -16.94 -5.05
N SER A 94 8.44 -17.57 -5.98
CA SER A 94 8.01 -18.79 -6.68
C SER A 94 7.59 -19.92 -5.74
N ASP A 95 8.34 -20.15 -4.65
CA ASP A 95 8.06 -21.23 -3.71
C ASP A 95 6.73 -21.04 -2.97
N ILE A 96 6.46 -19.81 -2.49
CA ILE A 96 5.19 -19.50 -1.80
C ILE A 96 4.01 -19.46 -2.76
N LEU A 97 4.21 -18.99 -4.00
CA LEU A 97 3.18 -19.01 -5.03
C LEU A 97 2.82 -20.47 -5.45
N ALA A 98 3.83 -21.32 -5.64
CA ALA A 98 3.63 -22.75 -5.93
C ALA A 98 2.92 -23.48 -4.77
N ALA A 99 3.28 -23.16 -3.52
CA ALA A 99 2.61 -23.70 -2.34
C ALA A 99 1.14 -23.26 -2.27
N GLY A 100 0.82 -21.99 -2.55
CA GLY A 100 -0.55 -21.50 -2.64
C GLY A 100 -1.35 -22.21 -3.72
N SER A 101 -0.78 -22.41 -4.90
CA SER A 101 -1.41 -23.19 -5.97
C SER A 101 -1.65 -24.65 -5.57
N SER A 102 -0.75 -25.25 -4.79
CA SER A 102 -0.91 -26.62 -4.27
C SER A 102 -2.07 -26.76 -3.27
N LEU A 103 -2.54 -25.65 -2.68
CA LEU A 103 -3.76 -25.61 -1.87
C LEU A 103 -5.04 -25.56 -2.71
N GLY A 104 -4.93 -25.57 -4.05
CA GLY A 104 -6.06 -25.46 -4.97
C GLY A 104 -6.44 -24.03 -5.33
N MET A 105 -5.64 -23.01 -4.96
CA MET A 105 -5.86 -21.65 -5.42
C MET A 105 -5.54 -21.51 -6.90
N ALA A 106 -6.46 -20.90 -7.65
CA ALA A 106 -6.27 -20.68 -9.09
C ALA A 106 -5.13 -19.68 -9.36
N SER A 107 -4.49 -19.81 -10.53
CA SER A 107 -3.41 -18.90 -10.98
C SER A 107 -3.88 -17.45 -11.13
N GLU A 108 -5.16 -17.26 -11.43
CA GLU A 108 -5.81 -15.98 -11.68
C GLU A 108 -6.22 -15.24 -10.37
N ILE A 109 -5.97 -15.83 -9.22
CA ILE A 109 -6.14 -15.14 -7.93
C ILE A 109 -4.95 -14.23 -7.72
N CYS A 110 -5.24 -13.02 -7.23
CA CYS A 110 -4.25 -12.01 -6.85
C CYS A 110 -3.06 -12.64 -6.08
N THR A 111 -1.86 -12.48 -6.60
CA THR A 111 -0.66 -13.18 -6.12
C THR A 111 -0.23 -12.83 -4.70
N PRO A 112 -0.40 -11.60 -4.17
CA PRO A 112 -0.28 -11.36 -2.73
C PRO A 112 -1.10 -12.32 -1.86
N HIS A 113 -2.35 -12.63 -2.23
CA HIS A 113 -3.19 -13.58 -1.49
C HIS A 113 -2.77 -15.03 -1.69
N ARG A 114 -2.43 -15.42 -2.93
CA ARG A 114 -1.95 -16.77 -3.23
C ARG A 114 -0.61 -17.06 -2.55
N GLY A 115 0.32 -16.10 -2.62
CA GLY A 115 1.62 -16.19 -1.95
C GLY A 115 1.51 -16.21 -0.44
N LEU A 116 0.58 -15.43 0.14
CA LEU A 116 0.30 -15.43 1.55
C LEU A 116 -0.20 -16.79 2.07
N ALA A 117 -1.18 -17.39 1.38
CA ALA A 117 -1.66 -18.72 1.73
C ALA A 117 -0.52 -19.76 1.69
N GLY A 118 0.31 -19.71 0.65
CA GLY A 118 1.49 -20.56 0.53
C GLY A 118 2.54 -20.31 1.61
N ALA A 119 2.74 -19.04 2.01
CA ALA A 119 3.68 -18.69 3.07
C ALA A 119 3.24 -19.24 4.44
N PHE A 120 1.95 -19.21 4.76
CA PHE A 120 1.44 -19.86 5.97
C PHE A 120 1.50 -21.39 5.88
N ALA A 121 1.11 -21.98 4.74
CA ALA A 121 1.17 -23.44 4.54
C ALA A 121 2.60 -24.00 4.65
N THR A 122 3.61 -23.21 4.31
CA THR A 122 5.03 -23.61 4.37
C THR A 122 5.76 -23.13 5.64
N ALA A 123 5.05 -22.48 6.56
CA ALA A 123 5.63 -21.82 7.74
C ALA A 123 6.73 -20.79 7.39
N ALA A 124 6.64 -20.15 6.22
CA ALA A 124 7.49 -19.01 5.85
C ALA A 124 7.11 -17.72 6.60
N LEU A 125 5.91 -17.69 7.21
CA LEU A 125 5.45 -16.67 8.13
C LEU A 125 5.10 -17.28 9.49
N PRO A 126 5.24 -16.51 10.60
CA PRO A 126 4.78 -16.96 11.92
C PRO A 126 3.25 -17.09 11.92
N ARG A 127 2.72 -18.05 12.68
CA ARG A 127 1.27 -18.17 12.87
C ARG A 127 0.75 -16.99 13.70
N PRO A 128 -0.34 -16.34 13.28
CA PRO A 128 -0.97 -15.32 14.11
C PRO A 128 -1.81 -15.96 15.22
N ASP A 129 -2.08 -15.18 16.28
CA ASP A 129 -3.03 -15.57 17.33
C ASP A 129 -4.48 -15.33 16.91
N VAL A 130 -4.71 -14.34 16.03
CA VAL A 130 -5.99 -14.06 15.37
C VAL A 130 -5.78 -13.57 13.96
N ILE A 131 -6.78 -13.77 13.08
CA ILE A 131 -6.86 -13.12 11.78
C ILE A 131 -8.06 -12.17 11.74
N LEU A 132 -7.84 -10.96 11.20
CA LEU A 132 -8.83 -9.90 11.05
C LEU A 132 -8.91 -9.53 9.57
N TRP A 133 -10.11 -9.56 9.00
CA TRP A 133 -10.26 -9.23 7.58
C TRP A 133 -11.58 -8.49 7.31
N SER A 134 -11.72 -7.95 6.12
CA SER A 134 -12.89 -7.18 5.74
C SER A 134 -13.19 -7.32 4.25
N ASN A 135 -14.37 -6.89 3.83
CA ASN A 135 -14.74 -6.67 2.43
C ASN A 135 -14.45 -5.23 1.96
N MET A 136 -13.66 -4.46 2.71
CA MET A 136 -13.24 -3.12 2.26
C MET A 136 -12.44 -3.26 0.98
N VAL A 137 -12.82 -2.57 -0.07
CA VAL A 137 -12.17 -2.53 -1.39
C VAL A 137 -11.97 -3.92 -2.03
N CYS A 138 -11.09 -4.76 -1.49
CA CYS A 138 -10.64 -6.00 -2.12
C CYS A 138 -11.62 -7.17 -1.90
N ASP A 139 -12.11 -7.77 -2.97
CA ASP A 139 -13.01 -8.93 -2.93
C ASP A 139 -12.30 -10.24 -2.58
N ASN A 140 -10.98 -10.33 -2.81
CA ASN A 140 -10.21 -11.51 -2.43
C ASN A 140 -10.05 -11.64 -0.91
N THR A 141 -10.00 -10.52 -0.16
CA THR A 141 -9.83 -10.54 1.30
C THR A 141 -10.93 -11.32 2.01
N ALA A 142 -12.18 -11.23 1.52
CA ALA A 142 -13.31 -11.92 2.11
C ALA A 142 -13.14 -13.45 2.17
N LYS A 143 -12.37 -14.02 1.24
CA LYS A 143 -12.09 -15.47 1.17
C LYS A 143 -10.70 -15.87 1.66
N SER A 144 -9.69 -15.05 1.41
CA SER A 144 -8.35 -15.33 1.90
C SER A 144 -8.25 -15.28 3.43
N GLY A 145 -9.01 -14.41 4.09
CA GLY A 145 -9.10 -14.38 5.55
C GLY A 145 -9.62 -15.69 6.14
N GLU A 146 -10.71 -16.24 5.59
CA GLU A 146 -11.25 -17.55 6.00
C GLU A 146 -10.21 -18.67 5.80
N LEU A 147 -9.54 -18.69 4.63
CA LEU A 147 -8.51 -19.69 4.35
C LEU A 147 -7.33 -19.62 5.34
N ILE A 148 -6.87 -18.40 5.66
CA ILE A 148 -5.78 -18.22 6.62
C ILE A 148 -6.21 -18.66 8.02
N MET A 149 -7.45 -18.34 8.43
CA MET A 149 -8.01 -18.79 9.70
C MET A 149 -7.95 -20.33 9.83
N GLU A 150 -8.31 -21.05 8.77
CA GLU A 150 -8.23 -22.52 8.74
C GLU A 150 -6.77 -23.01 8.72
N LEU A 151 -5.91 -22.45 7.85
CA LEU A 151 -4.50 -22.86 7.73
C LEU A 151 -3.72 -22.65 9.04
N CYS A 152 -4.04 -21.57 9.74
CA CYS A 152 -3.39 -21.23 10.99
C CYS A 152 -4.10 -21.83 12.23
N ASP A 153 -5.29 -22.44 12.07
CA ASP A 153 -6.11 -22.91 13.20
C ASP A 153 -6.21 -21.84 14.31
N CYS A 154 -6.53 -20.60 13.90
CA CYS A 154 -6.65 -19.46 14.80
C CYS A 154 -8.03 -18.82 14.67
N PRO A 155 -8.54 -18.17 15.74
CA PRO A 155 -9.82 -17.46 15.67
C PRO A 155 -9.71 -16.26 14.73
N GLY A 156 -10.85 -15.89 14.11
CA GLY A 156 -10.89 -14.77 13.21
C GLY A 156 -12.12 -13.89 13.40
N PHE A 157 -12.05 -12.65 12.88
CA PHE A 157 -13.16 -11.72 12.87
C PHE A 157 -13.24 -11.02 11.49
N PHE A 158 -14.43 -11.06 10.90
CA PHE A 158 -14.74 -10.40 9.65
C PHE A 158 -15.50 -9.10 9.91
N ILE A 159 -15.01 -7.98 9.36
CA ILE A 159 -15.72 -6.70 9.36
C ILE A 159 -16.48 -6.58 8.04
N ASP A 160 -17.80 -6.59 8.11
CA ASP A 160 -18.63 -6.27 6.95
C ASP A 160 -18.77 -4.76 6.81
N ARG A 161 -18.04 -4.20 5.85
CA ARG A 161 -18.15 -2.78 5.54
C ARG A 161 -19.26 -2.54 4.52
N PRO A 162 -20.27 -1.73 4.85
CA PRO A 162 -21.33 -1.38 3.92
C PRO A 162 -20.82 -0.69 2.65
N PHE A 163 -21.51 -0.90 1.54
CA PHE A 163 -21.13 -0.32 0.26
C PHE A 163 -21.37 1.19 0.20
N LYS A 164 -22.47 1.67 0.79
CA LYS A 164 -22.84 3.10 0.85
C LYS A 164 -22.34 3.75 2.15
N ASP A 165 -22.46 5.05 2.24
CA ASP A 165 -22.01 5.89 3.34
C ASP A 165 -23.16 6.69 4.01
N SER A 166 -24.39 6.18 3.95
CA SER A 166 -25.51 6.80 4.66
C SER A 166 -25.30 6.69 6.19
N GLU A 167 -26.04 7.49 6.95
CA GLU A 167 -25.97 7.47 8.43
C GLU A 167 -26.23 6.07 9.00
N PHE A 168 -27.13 5.30 8.40
CA PHE A 168 -27.41 3.94 8.83
C PHE A 168 -26.19 3.04 8.63
N GLU A 169 -25.59 3.07 7.45
CA GLU A 169 -24.42 2.24 7.11
C GLU A 169 -23.17 2.66 7.89
N PHE A 170 -23.02 3.96 8.12
CA PHE A 170 -21.95 4.46 8.99
C PHE A 170 -22.07 3.93 10.42
N ASN A 171 -23.26 4.02 11.01
CA ASN A 171 -23.52 3.51 12.37
C ASN A 171 -23.38 1.98 12.44
N TYR A 172 -23.75 1.27 11.38
CA TYR A 172 -23.52 -0.17 11.27
C TYR A 172 -22.02 -0.48 11.32
N LEU A 173 -21.18 0.22 10.53
CA LEU A 173 -19.73 0.03 10.55
C LEU A 173 -19.12 0.35 11.93
N VAL A 174 -19.58 1.40 12.60
CA VAL A 174 -19.15 1.69 13.99
C VAL A 174 -19.49 0.54 14.92
N GLY A 175 -20.64 -0.08 14.75
CA GLY A 175 -21.05 -1.29 15.48
C GLY A 175 -20.10 -2.47 15.24
N GLU A 176 -19.79 -2.77 13.96
CA GLU A 176 -18.83 -3.82 13.57
C GLU A 176 -17.44 -3.60 14.20
N LEU A 177 -16.94 -2.36 14.18
CA LEU A 177 -15.67 -2.00 14.83
C LEU A 177 -15.72 -2.19 16.35
N SER A 178 -16.84 -1.83 16.98
CA SER A 178 -17.06 -2.06 18.43
C SER A 178 -17.03 -3.55 18.77
N ASP A 179 -17.68 -4.37 17.97
CA ASP A 179 -17.73 -5.82 18.20
C ASP A 179 -16.37 -6.48 17.93
N MET A 180 -15.61 -5.99 16.96
CA MET A 180 -14.23 -6.40 16.73
C MET A 180 -13.32 -6.06 17.92
N VAL A 181 -13.47 -4.88 18.54
CA VAL A 181 -12.73 -4.52 19.76
C VAL A 181 -13.05 -5.52 20.89
N LYS A 182 -14.32 -5.83 21.12
CA LYS A 182 -14.73 -6.83 22.14
C LYS A 182 -14.14 -8.22 21.85
N PHE A 183 -14.12 -8.63 20.56
CA PHE A 183 -13.49 -9.87 20.13
C PHE A 183 -11.99 -9.88 20.46
N LEU A 184 -11.25 -8.82 20.11
CA LEU A 184 -9.83 -8.70 20.42
C LEU A 184 -9.57 -8.70 21.94
N GLU A 185 -10.37 -7.98 22.73
CA GLU A 185 -10.28 -8.01 24.19
C GLU A 185 -10.44 -9.42 24.76
N ALA A 186 -11.46 -10.16 24.26
CA ALA A 186 -11.73 -11.51 24.71
C ALA A 186 -10.62 -12.51 24.34
N LYS A 187 -9.96 -12.33 23.17
CA LYS A 187 -8.92 -13.24 22.68
C LYS A 187 -7.54 -12.93 23.23
N SER A 188 -7.19 -11.65 23.34
CA SER A 188 -5.85 -11.23 23.81
C SER A 188 -5.77 -11.07 25.34
N GLY A 189 -6.90 -10.95 26.04
CA GLY A 189 -6.93 -10.58 27.45
C GLY A 189 -6.57 -9.13 27.75
N LYS A 190 -6.22 -8.33 26.72
CA LYS A 190 -5.92 -6.90 26.85
C LYS A 190 -7.19 -6.08 26.66
N LYS A 191 -7.23 -4.88 27.23
CA LYS A 191 -8.31 -3.93 27.05
C LYS A 191 -7.95 -2.85 26.06
N MET A 192 -8.98 -2.33 25.35
CA MET A 192 -8.79 -1.15 24.49
C MET A 192 -8.38 0.05 25.35
N ASP A 193 -7.27 0.66 24.97
CA ASP A 193 -6.84 1.95 25.50
C ASP A 193 -7.43 3.07 24.61
N TRP A 194 -8.54 3.64 25.09
CA TRP A 194 -9.27 4.66 24.35
C TRP A 194 -8.51 5.99 24.26
N ASP A 195 -7.69 6.32 25.25
CA ASP A 195 -6.87 7.53 25.23
C ASP A 195 -5.77 7.38 24.17
N LYS A 196 -5.14 6.22 24.13
CA LYS A 196 -4.15 5.88 23.10
C LYS A 196 -4.77 5.85 21.70
N LEU A 197 -6.00 5.34 21.54
CA LEU A 197 -6.71 5.39 20.26
C LEU A 197 -7.01 6.84 19.85
N SER A 198 -7.45 7.68 20.79
CA SER A 198 -7.68 9.10 20.56
C SER A 198 -6.41 9.82 20.07
N GLU A 199 -5.28 9.61 20.72
CA GLU A 199 -3.98 10.12 20.28
C GLU A 199 -3.57 9.59 18.90
N THR A 200 -3.82 8.30 18.64
CA THR A 200 -3.52 7.68 17.35
C THR A 200 -4.36 8.31 16.24
N VAL A 201 -5.65 8.54 16.47
CA VAL A 201 -6.55 9.24 15.53
C VAL A 201 -6.05 10.67 15.25
N ALA A 202 -5.61 11.41 16.27
CA ALA A 202 -5.03 12.74 16.07
C ALA A 202 -3.77 12.68 15.16
N ARG A 203 -2.92 11.68 15.36
CA ARG A 203 -1.73 11.48 14.52
C ARG A 203 -2.10 11.03 13.11
N ILE A 204 -3.13 10.19 12.92
CA ILE A 204 -3.61 9.81 11.57
C ILE A 204 -4.14 11.05 10.83
N ASP A 205 -4.88 11.92 11.49
CA ASP A 205 -5.35 13.17 10.89
C ASP A 205 -4.17 14.06 10.45
N ARG A 206 -3.10 14.12 11.26
CA ARG A 206 -1.86 14.81 10.90
C ARG A 206 -1.13 14.10 9.74
N GLN A 207 -1.08 12.76 9.73
CA GLN A 207 -0.48 11.96 8.66
C GLN A 207 -1.14 12.25 7.31
N ILE A 208 -2.47 12.24 7.27
CA ILE A 208 -3.24 12.56 6.05
C ILE A 208 -2.93 13.97 5.57
N GLU A 209 -2.86 14.94 6.48
CA GLU A 209 -2.52 16.32 6.16
C GLU A 209 -1.11 16.45 5.57
N LEU A 210 -0.13 15.76 6.14
CA LEU A 210 1.24 15.75 5.63
C LEU A 210 1.33 15.11 4.22
N ILE A 211 0.60 14.02 3.97
CA ILE A 211 0.52 13.40 2.64
C ILE A 211 -0.08 14.37 1.63
N ARG A 212 -1.14 15.11 2.00
CA ARG A 212 -1.72 16.16 1.14
C ARG A 212 -0.68 17.25 0.82
N GLN A 213 0.10 17.70 1.82
CA GLN A 213 1.16 18.69 1.60
C GLN A 213 2.29 18.16 0.69
N VAL A 214 2.68 16.89 0.85
CA VAL A 214 3.62 16.23 -0.08
C VAL A 214 3.04 16.25 -1.50
N ASN A 215 1.76 15.90 -1.67
CA ASN A 215 1.11 15.93 -2.97
C ASN A 215 1.04 17.34 -3.58
N GLU A 216 0.83 18.39 -2.78
CA GLU A 216 0.89 19.77 -3.28
C GLU A 216 2.28 20.12 -3.86
N LEU A 217 3.37 19.67 -3.20
CA LEU A 217 4.73 19.88 -3.74
C LEU A 217 4.98 19.13 -5.06
N ARG A 218 4.30 17.99 -5.28
CA ARG A 218 4.41 17.20 -6.51
C ARG A 218 3.83 17.91 -7.74
N LYS A 219 3.00 18.95 -7.56
CA LYS A 219 2.48 19.79 -8.66
C LYS A 219 3.55 20.71 -9.27
N ASN A 220 4.68 20.94 -8.59
CA ASN A 220 5.79 21.72 -9.14
C ASN A 220 6.39 21.05 -10.38
N VAL A 221 7.00 21.87 -11.24
CA VAL A 221 7.73 21.44 -12.43
C VAL A 221 9.15 22.03 -12.35
N PRO A 222 10.18 21.19 -12.21
CA PRO A 222 10.13 19.74 -12.09
C PRO A 222 9.54 19.28 -10.75
N THR A 223 8.94 18.07 -10.72
CA THR A 223 8.46 17.48 -9.47
C THR A 223 9.63 17.05 -8.58
N PRO A 224 9.61 17.36 -7.27
CA PRO A 224 10.71 16.98 -6.38
C PRO A 224 10.62 15.52 -5.88
N PHE A 225 9.47 14.86 -6.09
CA PHE A 225 9.16 13.57 -5.53
C PHE A 225 9.60 12.43 -6.46
N ARG A 226 10.43 11.51 -5.95
CA ARG A 226 10.99 10.44 -6.76
C ARG A 226 9.91 9.52 -7.35
N PRO A 227 10.14 8.93 -8.54
CA PRO A 227 9.13 8.23 -9.31
C PRO A 227 8.39 7.11 -8.55
N GLN A 228 9.12 6.38 -7.70
CA GLN A 228 8.57 5.25 -6.96
C GLN A 228 8.35 5.56 -5.47
N GLY A 229 8.45 6.82 -5.07
CA GLY A 229 8.30 7.26 -3.67
C GLY A 229 6.91 7.00 -3.09
N PHE A 230 5.88 6.88 -3.92
CA PHE A 230 4.53 6.58 -3.46
C PHE A 230 4.42 5.25 -2.70
N LEU A 231 5.30 4.27 -2.98
CA LEU A 231 5.33 3.00 -2.25
C LEU A 231 5.72 3.18 -0.78
N GLU A 232 6.56 4.18 -0.49
CA GLU A 232 6.87 4.52 0.90
C GLU A 232 5.63 5.09 1.59
N LEU A 233 4.90 6.02 0.92
CA LEU A 233 3.65 6.57 1.46
C LEU A 233 2.61 5.47 1.68
N LEU A 234 2.43 4.56 0.72
CA LEU A 234 1.53 3.42 0.83
C LEU A 234 1.91 2.51 2.01
N THR A 235 3.21 2.22 2.17
CA THR A 235 3.71 1.41 3.29
C THR A 235 3.44 2.09 4.63
N ILE A 236 3.62 3.41 4.71
CA ILE A 236 3.33 4.19 5.91
C ILE A 236 1.86 4.06 6.29
N ASP A 237 0.96 4.16 5.34
CA ASP A 237 -0.48 4.03 5.59
C ASP A 237 -0.88 2.62 6.03
N TYR A 238 -0.26 1.60 5.46
CA TYR A 238 -0.62 0.22 5.75
C TYR A 238 0.01 -0.33 7.04
N LEU A 239 1.28 -0.01 7.29
CA LEU A 239 2.01 -0.57 8.42
C LEU A 239 2.06 0.34 9.65
N PHE A 240 1.94 1.65 9.46
CA PHE A 240 2.23 2.63 10.53
C PHE A 240 1.13 3.70 10.69
N PRO A 241 -0.18 3.35 10.64
CA PRO A 241 -1.21 4.38 10.78
C PRO A 241 -1.13 5.06 12.15
N GLY A 242 -0.87 6.36 12.13
CA GLY A 242 -0.79 7.20 13.33
C GLY A 242 0.36 6.86 14.28
N GLN A 243 1.40 6.17 13.83
CA GLN A 243 2.59 5.94 14.65
C GLN A 243 3.47 7.20 14.67
N PRO A 244 4.12 7.52 15.81
CA PRO A 244 4.99 8.71 15.91
C PRO A 244 6.09 8.73 14.83
N GLU A 245 6.68 7.59 14.53
CA GLU A 245 7.73 7.46 13.53
C GLU A 245 7.24 7.76 12.11
N ALA A 246 5.95 7.49 11.81
CA ALA A 246 5.34 7.85 10.54
C ALA A 246 5.22 9.37 10.37
N ILE A 247 4.90 10.08 11.45
CA ILE A 247 4.85 11.54 11.45
C ILE A 247 6.26 12.13 11.24
N GLU A 248 7.26 11.62 11.96
CA GLU A 248 8.66 12.05 11.81
C GLU A 248 9.16 11.83 10.37
N TYR A 249 8.85 10.67 9.78
CA TYR A 249 9.17 10.38 8.37
C TYR A 249 8.54 11.40 7.42
N LEU A 250 7.23 11.64 7.55
CA LEU A 250 6.49 12.53 6.66
C LEU A 250 6.91 14.01 6.79
N GLU A 251 7.18 14.47 8.01
CA GLU A 251 7.69 15.83 8.26
C GLU A 251 9.10 16.01 7.68
N THR A 252 9.96 15.00 7.83
CA THR A 252 11.30 15.00 7.22
C THR A 252 11.21 14.99 5.70
N LEU A 253 10.38 14.12 5.11
CA LEU A 253 10.14 14.07 3.68
C LEU A 253 9.63 15.42 3.14
N LEU A 254 8.62 16.00 3.79
CA LEU A 254 8.07 17.30 3.39
C LEU A 254 9.13 18.41 3.40
N SER A 255 10.01 18.42 4.41
CA SER A 255 11.13 19.37 4.51
C SER A 255 12.12 19.19 3.35
N GLU A 256 12.53 17.96 3.05
CA GLU A 256 13.44 17.64 1.96
C GLU A 256 12.87 18.01 0.60
N LEU A 257 11.57 17.74 0.37
CA LEU A 257 10.90 18.10 -0.88
C LEU A 257 10.74 19.62 -1.02
N THR A 258 10.44 20.33 0.06
CA THR A 258 10.38 21.79 0.08
C THR A 258 11.73 22.40 -0.27
N GLU A 259 12.81 21.88 0.29
CA GLU A 259 14.18 22.30 -0.04
C GLU A 259 14.51 22.05 -1.53
N SER A 260 14.10 20.88 -2.07
CA SER A 260 14.30 20.55 -3.49
C SER A 260 13.56 21.54 -4.39
N VAL A 261 12.30 21.88 -4.08
CA VAL A 261 11.51 22.89 -4.83
C VAL A 261 12.22 24.25 -4.79
N ASN A 262 12.65 24.70 -3.61
CA ASN A 262 13.34 25.99 -3.45
C ASN A 262 14.64 26.09 -4.25
N LYS A 263 15.30 24.94 -4.49
CA LYS A 263 16.53 24.86 -5.30
C LYS A 263 16.26 24.58 -6.79
N GLY A 264 15.02 24.37 -7.19
CA GLY A 264 14.63 23.99 -8.55
C GLY A 264 15.11 22.58 -8.94
N HIS A 265 15.31 21.70 -7.94
CA HIS A 265 15.75 20.32 -8.16
C HIS A 265 14.56 19.40 -8.38
N GLY A 266 14.55 18.67 -9.51
CA GLY A 266 13.56 17.62 -9.79
C GLY A 266 13.98 16.25 -9.26
N ALA A 267 13.06 15.31 -9.36
CA ALA A 267 13.28 13.91 -9.01
C ALA A 267 14.17 13.17 -10.02
N VAL A 268 14.22 13.67 -11.25
CA VAL A 268 15.05 13.19 -12.36
C VAL A 268 15.85 14.37 -12.93
N ASP A 269 16.95 14.10 -13.63
CA ASP A 269 17.82 15.14 -14.16
C ASP A 269 17.11 16.09 -15.13
N LYS A 270 16.21 15.54 -15.95
CA LYS A 270 15.39 16.30 -16.89
C LYS A 270 14.00 15.71 -16.96
N GLU A 271 13.03 16.35 -16.30
CA GLU A 271 11.62 15.98 -16.40
C GLU A 271 11.11 16.26 -17.81
N ARG A 272 10.57 15.24 -18.47
CA ARG A 272 10.00 15.31 -19.83
C ARG A 272 8.55 14.91 -19.87
N PHE A 273 8.18 13.86 -19.15
CA PHE A 273 6.83 13.30 -19.13
C PHE A 273 6.31 13.19 -17.69
N ARG A 274 5.17 13.78 -17.46
CA ARG A 274 4.44 13.74 -16.20
C ARG A 274 3.35 12.68 -16.27
N LEU A 275 3.49 11.64 -15.51
CA LEU A 275 2.60 10.48 -15.57
C LEU A 275 1.65 10.43 -14.38
N MET A 276 0.38 10.13 -14.64
CA MET A 276 -0.55 9.62 -13.65
C MET A 276 -0.48 8.10 -13.67
N THR A 277 -0.20 7.46 -12.52
CA THR A 277 -0.13 6.01 -12.48
C THR A 277 -1.28 5.41 -11.68
N PHE A 278 -1.86 4.36 -12.23
CA PHE A 278 -2.94 3.62 -11.61
C PHE A 278 -2.46 2.24 -11.23
N PHE A 279 -2.85 1.82 -10.05
CA PHE A 279 -2.57 0.54 -9.44
C PHE A 279 -1.09 0.30 -9.11
N ILE A 280 -0.76 -0.90 -8.60
CA ILE A 280 0.56 -1.24 -8.10
C ILE A 280 1.41 -1.81 -9.25
N PRO A 281 2.59 -1.24 -9.54
CA PRO A 281 3.51 -1.83 -10.50
C PRO A 281 4.09 -3.15 -9.99
N PRO A 282 4.66 -3.98 -10.88
CA PRO A 282 5.37 -5.20 -10.48
C PRO A 282 6.49 -4.92 -9.48
N MET A 283 6.42 -5.47 -8.27
CA MET A 283 7.39 -5.20 -7.21
C MET A 283 8.80 -5.69 -7.54
N TYR A 284 8.91 -6.75 -8.33
CA TYR A 284 10.20 -7.27 -8.80
C TYR A 284 10.86 -6.41 -9.89
N LEU A 285 10.12 -5.45 -10.50
CA LEU A 285 10.64 -4.51 -11.51
C LEU A 285 10.90 -3.09 -10.98
N MET A 286 10.79 -2.84 -9.68
CA MET A 286 10.89 -1.48 -9.13
C MET A 286 12.22 -0.79 -9.46
N ALA A 287 13.34 -1.50 -9.35
CA ALA A 287 14.65 -0.95 -9.70
C ALA A 287 14.77 -0.63 -11.20
N PHE A 288 14.16 -1.46 -12.05
CA PHE A 288 14.07 -1.22 -13.50
C PHE A 288 13.20 0.01 -13.79
N LEU A 289 12.03 0.14 -13.18
CA LEU A 289 11.13 1.29 -13.37
C LEU A 289 11.77 2.60 -12.91
N GLU A 290 12.55 2.60 -11.82
CA GLU A 290 13.34 3.77 -11.40
C GLU A 290 14.38 4.16 -12.46
N LYS A 291 15.08 3.18 -13.05
CA LYS A 291 16.05 3.40 -14.12
C LYS A 291 15.39 3.97 -15.37
N ILE A 292 14.26 3.43 -15.81
CA ILE A 292 13.48 3.93 -16.96
C ILE A 292 13.03 5.38 -16.72
N SER A 293 12.57 5.69 -15.50
CA SER A 293 12.18 7.06 -15.14
C SER A 293 13.34 8.05 -15.30
N GLN A 294 14.55 7.69 -14.88
CA GLN A 294 15.74 8.52 -15.06
C GLN A 294 16.15 8.63 -16.54
N GLU A 295 16.11 7.52 -17.27
CA GLU A 295 16.54 7.43 -18.67
C GLU A 295 15.66 8.29 -19.59
N TYR A 296 14.33 8.25 -19.40
CA TYR A 296 13.35 8.94 -20.25
C TYR A 296 12.87 10.27 -19.66
N GLY A 297 13.21 10.59 -18.42
CA GLY A 297 12.66 11.75 -17.72
C GLY A 297 11.16 11.63 -17.43
N ALA A 298 10.66 10.40 -17.30
CA ALA A 298 9.26 10.11 -17.07
C ALA A 298 8.98 9.92 -15.57
N VAL A 299 8.13 10.76 -14.98
CA VAL A 299 7.92 10.80 -13.54
C VAL A 299 6.45 10.59 -13.20
N SER A 300 6.14 9.63 -12.30
CA SER A 300 4.82 9.55 -11.70
C SER A 300 4.60 10.74 -10.78
N VAL A 301 3.66 11.62 -11.14
CA VAL A 301 3.37 12.84 -10.38
C VAL A 301 2.20 12.66 -9.42
N ILE A 302 1.36 11.67 -9.65
CA ILE A 302 0.24 11.32 -8.77
C ILE A 302 -0.22 9.87 -8.99
N GLU A 303 -0.58 9.20 -7.92
CA GLU A 303 -1.20 7.88 -7.90
C GLU A 303 -2.58 8.00 -7.21
N PRO A 304 -3.66 8.23 -7.97
CA PRO A 304 -4.97 8.51 -7.38
C PRO A 304 -5.49 7.43 -6.44
N PHE A 305 -5.12 6.16 -6.66
CA PHE A 305 -5.54 5.04 -5.82
C PHE A 305 -4.82 4.95 -4.47
N PHE A 306 -3.68 5.63 -4.30
CA PHE A 306 -2.85 5.42 -3.11
C PHE A 306 -2.53 6.68 -2.33
N THR A 307 -2.46 7.81 -3.00
CA THR A 307 -1.99 9.04 -2.36
C THR A 307 -3.02 10.17 -2.34
N TYR A 308 -4.13 10.04 -3.09
CA TYR A 308 -5.14 11.10 -3.22
C TYR A 308 -6.26 10.97 -2.19
N TRP A 309 -5.95 11.26 -0.94
CA TRP A 309 -6.86 11.17 0.19
C TRP A 309 -8.10 12.07 0.06
N GLY A 310 -9.25 11.54 0.53
CA GLY A 310 -10.50 12.28 0.62
C GLY A 310 -10.40 13.52 1.52
N GLU A 311 -11.31 14.45 1.32
CA GLU A 311 -11.43 15.64 2.17
C GLU A 311 -11.99 15.31 3.55
N GLY A 312 -11.78 16.23 4.50
CA GLY A 312 -12.29 16.15 5.86
C GLY A 312 -11.18 15.97 6.89
N ARG A 313 -11.61 15.95 8.15
CA ARG A 313 -10.76 15.83 9.35
C ARG A 313 -11.32 14.73 10.24
N LEU A 314 -10.45 14.09 11.00
CA LEU A 314 -10.83 13.12 12.02
C LEU A 314 -11.00 13.83 13.36
N ASP A 315 -11.88 13.33 14.22
CA ASP A 315 -12.18 13.88 15.54
C ASP A 315 -11.65 12.93 16.64
N PRO A 316 -10.54 13.28 17.31
CA PRO A 316 -9.97 12.48 18.37
C PRO A 316 -10.91 12.26 19.58
N SER A 317 -11.90 13.15 19.78
CA SER A 317 -12.87 13.00 20.87
C SER A 317 -13.89 11.87 20.59
N ARG A 318 -13.99 11.43 19.34
CA ARG A 318 -14.84 10.33 18.85
C ARG A 318 -13.98 9.32 18.07
N PRO A 319 -13.06 8.61 18.73
CA PRO A 319 -12.01 7.89 18.05
C PRO A 319 -12.53 6.72 17.21
N LEU A 320 -13.53 5.96 17.67
CA LEU A 320 -14.06 4.82 16.91
C LEU A 320 -14.83 5.26 15.65
N GLU A 321 -15.63 6.31 15.76
CA GLU A 321 -16.32 6.92 14.62
C GLU A 321 -15.31 7.55 13.64
N SER A 322 -14.20 8.06 14.13
CA SER A 322 -13.12 8.56 13.28
C SER A 322 -12.41 7.45 12.52
N VAL A 323 -12.22 6.29 13.12
CA VAL A 323 -11.73 5.08 12.42
C VAL A 323 -12.71 4.66 11.32
N ALA A 324 -14.02 4.62 11.62
CA ALA A 324 -15.04 4.37 10.60
C ALA A 324 -15.00 5.42 9.47
N LYS A 325 -14.94 6.71 9.82
CA LYS A 325 -14.85 7.82 8.85
C LYS A 325 -13.61 7.71 7.96
N LYS A 326 -12.46 7.37 8.53
CA LYS A 326 -11.21 7.17 7.77
C LYS A 326 -11.42 6.17 6.63
N SER A 327 -12.16 5.09 6.85
CA SER A 327 -12.40 4.06 5.83
C SER A 327 -13.14 4.58 4.59
N TYR A 328 -13.85 5.70 4.68
CA TYR A 328 -14.48 6.39 3.53
C TYR A 328 -13.57 7.42 2.88
N MET A 329 -12.47 7.82 3.55
CA MET A 329 -11.53 8.83 3.08
C MET A 329 -10.32 8.24 2.36
N ILE A 330 -10.03 6.94 2.56
CA ILE A 330 -8.87 6.31 1.92
C ILE A 330 -8.99 6.35 0.39
N PRO A 331 -7.88 6.59 -0.32
CA PRO A 331 -7.89 6.77 -1.78
C PRO A 331 -8.56 5.62 -2.52
N GLU A 332 -8.27 4.39 -2.15
CA GLU A 332 -8.77 3.17 -2.77
C GLU A 332 -10.29 3.08 -2.70
N MET A 333 -10.87 3.44 -1.56
CA MET A 333 -12.33 3.44 -1.41
C MET A 333 -13.00 4.46 -2.30
N ARG A 334 -12.40 5.63 -2.44
CA ARG A 334 -12.93 6.71 -3.30
C ARG A 334 -12.86 6.35 -4.78
N MET A 335 -11.85 5.57 -5.18
CA MET A 335 -11.62 5.20 -6.58
C MET A 335 -12.34 3.92 -7.00
N PHE A 336 -12.75 3.08 -6.05
CA PHE A 336 -13.42 1.82 -6.33
C PHE A 336 -14.90 1.78 -5.91
N ARG A 337 -15.34 2.63 -4.95
CA ARG A 337 -16.70 2.58 -4.41
C ARG A 337 -17.27 3.96 -4.03
N PRO A 338 -18.31 4.42 -4.67
CA PRO A 338 -18.79 4.04 -6.01
C PRO A 338 -17.90 4.67 -7.08
N LEU A 339 -17.68 3.98 -8.18
CA LEU A 339 -17.05 4.57 -9.37
C LEU A 339 -18.14 5.26 -10.20
N ASP A 340 -18.50 6.44 -9.79
CA ASP A 340 -19.53 7.29 -10.39
C ASP A 340 -18.92 8.49 -11.12
N GLU A 341 -19.77 9.32 -11.70
CA GLU A 341 -19.33 10.51 -12.45
C GLU A 341 -18.51 11.50 -11.58
N PRO A 342 -18.85 11.77 -10.30
CA PRO A 342 -18.00 12.55 -9.41
C PRO A 342 -16.59 11.96 -9.21
N ALA A 343 -16.45 10.63 -9.06
CA ALA A 343 -15.15 9.99 -8.92
C ALA A 343 -14.33 10.13 -10.22
N LEU A 344 -14.94 9.93 -11.39
CA LEU A 344 -14.28 10.11 -12.69
C LEU A 344 -13.86 11.56 -12.93
N ASN A 345 -14.71 12.54 -12.58
CA ASN A 345 -14.38 13.95 -12.67
C ASN A 345 -13.23 14.32 -11.74
N SER A 346 -13.13 13.72 -10.56
CA SER A 346 -11.99 13.90 -9.65
C SER A 346 -10.67 13.45 -10.29
N ILE A 347 -10.67 12.39 -11.12
CA ILE A 347 -9.48 11.97 -11.89
C ILE A 347 -9.12 13.01 -12.95
N ILE A 348 -10.11 13.54 -13.68
CA ILE A 348 -9.91 14.56 -14.69
C ILE A 348 -9.32 15.83 -14.06
N ASP A 349 -9.90 16.30 -12.96
CA ASP A 349 -9.42 17.48 -12.25
C ASP A 349 -7.99 17.27 -11.71
N CYS A 350 -7.73 16.08 -11.17
CA CYS A 350 -6.40 15.67 -10.70
C CYS A 350 -5.38 15.72 -11.85
N ALA A 351 -5.70 15.15 -13.02
CA ALA A 351 -4.82 15.16 -14.17
C ALA A 351 -4.45 16.60 -14.60
N GLY A 352 -5.43 17.52 -14.62
CA GLY A 352 -5.18 18.93 -14.91
C GLY A 352 -4.29 19.63 -13.86
N GLN A 353 -4.57 19.42 -12.57
CA GLN A 353 -3.82 20.04 -11.48
C GLN A 353 -2.35 19.60 -11.46
N TYR A 354 -2.06 18.34 -11.78
CA TYR A 354 -0.70 17.80 -11.83
C TYR A 354 -0.03 17.92 -13.20
N LYS A 355 -0.70 18.55 -14.18
CA LYS A 355 -0.19 18.74 -15.56
C LYS A 355 0.28 17.41 -16.15
N VAL A 356 -0.60 16.43 -16.15
CA VAL A 356 -0.33 15.06 -16.62
C VAL A 356 -0.27 15.04 -18.14
N ASP A 357 0.80 14.47 -18.70
CA ASP A 357 0.98 14.26 -20.14
C ASP A 357 0.41 12.93 -20.62
N GLY A 358 0.46 11.92 -19.74
CA GLY A 358 -0.04 10.58 -20.03
C GLY A 358 -0.30 9.78 -18.76
N ALA A 359 -1.00 8.66 -18.90
CA ALA A 359 -1.28 7.77 -17.78
C ALA A 359 -0.78 6.34 -18.04
N VAL A 360 -0.36 5.66 -16.99
CA VAL A 360 0.01 4.24 -17.03
C VAL A 360 -0.88 3.49 -16.06
N PHE A 361 -1.59 2.47 -16.53
CA PHE A 361 -2.37 1.57 -15.73
C PHE A 361 -1.68 0.20 -15.65
N TYR A 362 -1.23 -0.17 -14.47
CA TYR A 362 -0.68 -1.49 -14.19
C TYR A 362 -1.84 -2.45 -13.93
N ALA A 363 -2.21 -3.22 -14.97
CA ALA A 363 -3.33 -4.16 -14.94
C ALA A 363 -2.89 -5.48 -14.31
N ASP A 364 -2.94 -5.56 -12.98
CA ASP A 364 -2.68 -6.80 -12.26
C ASP A 364 -3.73 -7.85 -12.64
N VAL A 365 -3.29 -8.90 -13.34
CA VAL A 365 -4.17 -9.96 -13.88
C VAL A 365 -4.95 -10.70 -12.81
N GLY A 366 -4.46 -10.71 -11.57
CA GLY A 366 -5.13 -11.29 -10.40
C GLY A 366 -6.12 -10.33 -9.71
N CYS A 367 -6.11 -9.03 -10.05
CA CYS A 367 -6.99 -8.03 -9.46
C CYS A 367 -8.18 -7.71 -10.35
N ARG A 368 -9.25 -8.49 -10.23
CA ARG A 368 -10.49 -8.27 -11.01
C ARG A 368 -11.09 -6.89 -10.77
N HIS A 369 -10.98 -6.38 -9.54
CA HIS A 369 -11.53 -5.08 -9.16
C HIS A 369 -10.86 -3.95 -9.94
N SER A 370 -9.52 -3.89 -9.98
CA SER A 370 -8.81 -2.86 -10.75
C SER A 370 -9.03 -3.03 -12.25
N CYS A 371 -8.92 -4.24 -12.78
CA CYS A 371 -9.08 -4.50 -14.20
C CYS A 371 -10.48 -4.12 -14.74
N ALA A 372 -11.53 -4.28 -13.93
CA ALA A 372 -12.87 -3.87 -14.30
C ALA A 372 -13.01 -2.33 -14.49
N THR A 373 -12.11 -1.53 -13.95
CA THR A 373 -12.16 -0.05 -14.02
C THR A 373 -11.40 0.55 -15.20
N ILE A 374 -10.54 -0.23 -15.88
CA ILE A 374 -9.62 0.25 -16.93
C ILE A 374 -10.34 1.09 -17.98
N LYS A 375 -11.46 0.57 -18.53
CA LYS A 375 -12.19 1.28 -19.59
C LYS A 375 -12.76 2.62 -19.10
N LEU A 376 -13.25 2.68 -17.88
CA LEU A 376 -13.86 3.89 -17.31
C LEU A 376 -12.82 5.00 -17.14
N PHE A 377 -11.63 4.69 -16.62
CA PHE A 377 -10.54 5.66 -16.50
C PHE A 377 -9.98 6.06 -17.86
N LYS A 378 -9.84 5.12 -18.79
CA LYS A 378 -9.40 5.43 -20.16
C LYS A 378 -10.35 6.38 -20.86
N ASP A 379 -11.66 6.12 -20.76
CA ASP A 379 -12.69 6.98 -21.36
C ASP A 379 -12.70 8.38 -20.69
N ALA A 380 -12.52 8.46 -19.36
CA ALA A 380 -12.46 9.73 -18.63
C ALA A 380 -11.25 10.57 -19.08
N LEU A 381 -10.05 9.98 -19.16
CA LEU A 381 -8.84 10.67 -19.59
C LEU A 381 -8.89 11.06 -21.07
N ASN A 382 -9.50 10.25 -21.92
CA ASN A 382 -9.71 10.59 -23.33
C ASN A 382 -10.60 11.84 -23.52
N ARG A 383 -11.52 12.16 -22.58
CA ARG A 383 -12.32 13.41 -22.64
C ARG A 383 -11.46 14.67 -22.59
N ILE A 384 -10.26 14.58 -22.03
CA ILE A 384 -9.29 15.67 -21.89
C ILE A 384 -8.00 15.42 -22.66
N ASP A 385 -8.08 14.52 -23.66
CA ASP A 385 -6.97 14.21 -24.57
C ASP A 385 -5.69 13.70 -23.89
N ILE A 386 -5.82 12.97 -22.77
CA ILE A 386 -4.69 12.30 -22.09
C ILE A 386 -4.69 10.82 -22.47
N PRO A 387 -3.63 10.32 -23.15
CA PRO A 387 -3.52 8.91 -23.50
C PRO A 387 -3.21 8.06 -22.25
N MET A 388 -3.75 6.84 -22.22
CA MET A 388 -3.48 5.88 -21.16
C MET A 388 -2.93 4.57 -21.73
N LEU A 389 -1.70 4.24 -21.35
CA LEU A 389 -1.11 2.91 -21.53
C LEU A 389 -1.68 1.94 -20.51
N THR A 390 -2.11 0.76 -20.95
CA THR A 390 -2.44 -0.37 -20.06
C THR A 390 -1.37 -1.44 -20.20
N VAL A 391 -0.79 -1.86 -19.10
CA VAL A 391 0.24 -2.90 -19.04
C VAL A 391 -0.28 -4.07 -18.22
N ASP A 392 -0.55 -5.20 -18.89
CA ASP A 392 -0.87 -6.45 -18.18
C ASP A 392 0.38 -6.88 -17.40
N CYS A 393 0.23 -7.07 -16.11
CA CYS A 393 1.32 -7.42 -15.22
C CYS A 393 0.79 -8.19 -13.99
N ASP A 394 1.69 -8.56 -13.11
CA ASP A 394 1.37 -9.09 -11.79
C ASP A 394 2.27 -8.43 -10.74
N VAL A 395 1.74 -8.20 -9.56
CA VAL A 395 2.46 -7.51 -8.47
C VAL A 395 3.66 -8.31 -7.99
N VAL A 396 3.58 -9.65 -7.98
CA VAL A 396 4.55 -10.55 -7.33
C VAL A 396 5.13 -11.59 -8.29
N ASP A 397 4.35 -12.08 -9.27
CA ASP A 397 4.74 -13.17 -10.15
C ASP A 397 5.51 -12.67 -11.40
N PRO A 398 6.85 -12.88 -11.47
CA PRO A 398 7.66 -12.40 -12.59
C PRO A 398 7.43 -13.15 -13.90
N THR A 399 6.62 -14.23 -13.90
CA THR A 399 6.35 -14.99 -15.11
C THR A 399 5.31 -14.33 -16.01
N ILE A 400 4.58 -13.34 -15.52
CA ILE A 400 3.50 -12.66 -16.25
C ILE A 400 4.03 -11.52 -17.14
N THR A 401 5.05 -10.79 -16.69
CA THR A 401 5.62 -9.67 -17.46
C THR A 401 7.11 -9.59 -17.25
N SER A 402 7.88 -9.65 -18.32
CA SER A 402 9.33 -9.48 -18.28
C SER A 402 9.74 -8.00 -18.27
N GLU A 403 11.01 -7.75 -17.89
CA GLU A 403 11.63 -6.42 -17.99
C GLU A 403 11.64 -5.92 -19.46
N GLU A 404 11.90 -6.82 -20.42
CA GLU A 404 11.96 -6.50 -21.83
C GLU A 404 10.58 -6.07 -22.38
N GLU A 405 9.53 -6.83 -22.08
CA GLU A 405 8.15 -6.46 -22.46
C GLU A 405 7.70 -5.16 -21.84
N MET A 406 8.02 -4.93 -20.57
CA MET A 406 7.69 -3.68 -19.88
C MET A 406 8.41 -2.50 -20.54
N ARG A 407 9.70 -2.65 -20.87
CA ARG A 407 10.51 -1.65 -21.56
C ARG A 407 9.89 -1.30 -22.91
N GLU A 408 9.61 -2.28 -23.76
CA GLU A 408 9.06 -2.06 -25.09
C GLU A 408 7.72 -1.28 -25.05
N LYS A 409 6.83 -1.64 -24.12
CA LYS A 409 5.55 -0.96 -23.95
C LYS A 409 5.73 0.50 -23.50
N LEU A 410 6.61 0.75 -22.54
CA LEU A 410 6.88 2.11 -22.03
C LEU A 410 7.57 2.99 -23.08
N GLU A 411 8.56 2.46 -23.79
CA GLU A 411 9.28 3.20 -24.86
C GLU A 411 8.31 3.66 -25.95
N ARG A 412 7.48 2.76 -26.47
CA ARG A 412 6.45 3.11 -27.46
C ARG A 412 5.46 4.15 -26.93
N PHE A 413 5.16 4.09 -25.65
CA PHE A 413 4.26 5.09 -25.04
C PHE A 413 4.93 6.45 -24.93
N PHE A 414 6.22 6.52 -24.60
CA PHE A 414 6.96 7.77 -24.56
C PHE A 414 7.14 8.37 -25.95
N GLU A 415 7.40 7.55 -26.99
CA GLU A 415 7.37 8.00 -28.40
C GLU A 415 6.03 8.65 -28.77
N LEU A 416 4.91 8.00 -28.40
CA LEU A 416 3.58 8.58 -28.61
C LEU A 416 3.41 9.93 -27.90
N LEU A 417 3.94 10.09 -26.68
CA LEU A 417 3.88 11.36 -25.95
C LEU A 417 4.77 12.45 -26.57
N GLU A 418 5.87 12.10 -27.23
CA GLU A 418 6.74 13.04 -27.94
C GLU A 418 6.12 13.61 -29.21
N GLU A 419 5.27 12.84 -29.89
CA GLU A 419 4.58 13.22 -31.12
C GLU A 419 3.41 14.18 -30.90
N ARG A 420 2.98 14.39 -29.64
CA ARG A 420 1.84 15.22 -29.26
C ARG A 420 2.27 16.63 -28.85
#